data_0f61f4fc9f21e9ce8d74ba907e4d2708
#
_entry.id   0f61f4fc9f21e9ce8d74ba907e4d2708
#
_cell.length_a   1.000
_cell.length_b   1.000
_cell.length_c   1.000
_cell.angle_alpha   90.00
_cell.angle_beta   90.00
_cell.angle_gamma   90.00
#
_symmetry.space_group_name_H-M   'P 1'
#
loop_
_entity.id
_entity.type
_entity.pdbx_description
1 polymer ?
#
loop_
_entity_poly.entity_id
_entity_poly.type
_entity_poly.pdbx_seq_one_letter_code
_entity_poly.pdbx_strand_id
1 'polypeptide(L)'
;ISDPGTPKAETCLAYCKPDEAMPDDLVLNLDLINVNLEKRSLPFLQDAEVNFDKDNFGGQLTIKAPNARLPNISPESPVEDRINYVIYNEINPMLESHGGEVSLVEFNDKGEAVLQFGGGCQGCGMVDVTLKDGIEKTLVEQIPEVTGVKDMTDHSIDDNAYY
;
A
#
# COMPACT_ATOMS: atom_id res chain seq x y z
N ILE A 1 2.53 -6.60 -8.42
CA ILE A 1 3.35 -6.25 -7.24
C ILE A 1 2.64 -6.77 -6.00
N SER A 2 3.36 -7.49 -5.15
CA SER A 2 2.90 -7.86 -3.80
C SER A 2 3.16 -6.69 -2.87
N ASP A 3 2.25 -6.45 -1.93
CA ASP A 3 2.32 -5.37 -0.93
C ASP A 3 2.78 -4.02 -1.49
N PRO A 4 2.16 -3.52 -2.57
CA PRO A 4 2.59 -2.31 -3.26
C PRO A 4 2.53 -1.10 -2.32
N GLY A 5 3.52 -0.21 -2.43
CA GLY A 5 3.62 0.99 -1.60
C GLY A 5 4.14 0.75 -0.18
N THR A 6 4.50 -0.48 0.16
CA THR A 6 5.08 -0.82 1.46
C THR A 6 6.59 -1.10 1.36
N PRO A 7 7.34 -1.08 2.47
CA PRO A 7 8.73 -1.52 2.49
C PRO A 7 8.93 -2.98 2.05
N LYS A 8 7.89 -3.80 2.15
CA LYS A 8 7.88 -5.23 1.77
C LYS A 8 7.46 -5.47 0.32
N ALA A 9 7.24 -4.40 -0.44
CA ALA A 9 6.81 -4.51 -1.84
C ALA A 9 7.79 -5.33 -2.67
N GLU A 10 7.27 -6.35 -3.33
CA GLU A 10 8.02 -7.22 -4.24
C GLU A 10 7.39 -7.20 -5.62
N THR A 11 8.23 -7.03 -6.63
CA THR A 11 7.81 -7.15 -8.02
C THR A 11 7.82 -8.60 -8.44
N CYS A 12 6.72 -9.07 -9.01
CA CYS A 12 6.59 -10.41 -9.56
C CYS A 12 6.36 -10.32 -11.08
N LEU A 13 7.13 -11.11 -11.82
CA LEU A 13 6.95 -11.30 -13.25
C LEU A 13 6.66 -12.77 -13.50
N ALA A 14 5.54 -13.08 -14.15
CA ALA A 14 5.13 -14.46 -14.42
C ALA A 14 4.53 -14.58 -15.83
N TYR A 15 4.59 -15.78 -16.38
CA TYR A 15 3.83 -16.10 -17.59
C TYR A 15 2.34 -16.12 -17.23
N CYS A 16 1.56 -15.33 -17.96
CA CYS A 16 0.11 -15.26 -17.81
C CYS A 16 -0.56 -16.10 -18.89
N LYS A 17 -1.40 -17.04 -18.48
CA LYS A 17 -2.27 -17.77 -19.42
C LYS A 17 -3.49 -16.90 -19.76
N PRO A 18 -4.13 -17.14 -20.92
CA PRO A 18 -5.29 -16.34 -21.33
C PRO A 18 -6.46 -16.34 -20.33
N ASP A 19 -6.57 -17.40 -19.52
CA ASP A 19 -7.60 -17.58 -18.49
C ASP A 19 -7.21 -16.99 -17.12
N GLU A 20 -5.96 -16.56 -16.95
CA GLU A 20 -5.44 -15.96 -15.72
C GLU A 20 -5.48 -14.42 -15.74
N ALA A 21 -5.64 -13.81 -16.93
CA ALA A 21 -5.74 -12.36 -17.07
C ALA A 21 -7.06 -11.85 -16.46
N MET A 22 -6.97 -10.82 -15.63
CA MET A 22 -8.16 -10.19 -15.07
C MET A 22 -8.83 -9.25 -16.08
N PRO A 23 -10.16 -9.10 -16.05
CA PRO A 23 -10.88 -8.26 -17.03
C PRO A 23 -10.49 -6.79 -17.01
N ASP A 24 -9.95 -6.31 -15.89
CA ASP A 24 -9.56 -4.93 -15.67
C ASP A 24 -8.04 -4.69 -15.75
N ASP A 25 -7.26 -5.73 -16.11
CA ASP A 25 -5.83 -5.59 -16.37
C ASP A 25 -5.57 -4.67 -17.58
N LEU A 26 -4.54 -3.85 -17.47
CA LEU A 26 -4.05 -3.10 -18.61
C LEU A 26 -3.20 -4.00 -19.50
N VAL A 27 -3.61 -4.18 -20.74
CA VAL A 27 -2.88 -4.99 -21.73
C VAL A 27 -2.04 -4.09 -22.62
N LEU A 28 -0.72 -4.28 -22.57
CA LEU A 28 0.22 -3.66 -23.49
C LEU A 28 0.57 -4.67 -24.59
N ASN A 29 0.22 -4.33 -25.82
CA ASN A 29 0.57 -5.14 -26.98
C ASN A 29 1.94 -4.68 -27.52
N LEU A 30 2.95 -5.48 -27.29
CA LEU A 30 4.28 -5.30 -27.87
C LEU A 30 4.41 -6.20 -29.08
N ASP A 31 5.35 -5.90 -29.99
CA ASP A 31 5.47 -6.58 -31.29
C ASP A 31 5.47 -8.11 -31.21
N LEU A 32 6.08 -8.67 -30.17
CA LEU A 32 6.26 -10.12 -30.02
C LEU A 32 5.52 -10.72 -28.81
N ILE A 33 5.10 -9.89 -27.86
CA ILE A 33 4.49 -10.32 -26.59
C ILE A 33 3.40 -9.35 -26.15
N ASN A 34 2.43 -9.88 -25.42
CA ASN A 34 1.46 -9.08 -24.68
C ASN A 34 1.85 -9.06 -23.20
N VAL A 35 1.80 -7.89 -22.60
CA VAL A 35 2.08 -7.70 -21.19
C VAL A 35 0.78 -7.30 -20.49
N ASN A 36 0.36 -8.08 -19.53
CA ASN A 36 -0.79 -7.78 -18.68
C ASN A 36 -0.29 -7.12 -17.38
N LEU A 37 -0.78 -5.92 -17.12
CA LEU A 37 -0.45 -5.17 -15.90
C LEU A 37 -1.67 -5.13 -15.00
N GLU A 38 -1.51 -5.69 -13.81
CA GLU A 38 -2.55 -5.66 -12.78
C GLU A 38 -2.89 -4.20 -12.42
N LYS A 39 -4.16 -3.85 -12.46
CA LYS A 39 -4.64 -2.47 -12.29
C LYS A 39 -4.16 -1.82 -10.98
N ARG A 40 -4.21 -2.56 -9.86
CA ARG A 40 -3.74 -2.05 -8.57
C ARG A 40 -2.24 -1.77 -8.53
N SER A 41 -1.46 -2.42 -9.40
CA SER A 41 0.00 -2.26 -9.46
C SER A 41 0.43 -1.08 -10.35
N LEU A 42 -0.45 -0.54 -11.19
CA LEU A 42 -0.12 0.52 -12.15
C LEU A 42 0.54 1.76 -11.54
N PRO A 43 0.05 2.33 -10.42
CA PRO A 43 0.68 3.52 -9.82
C PRO A 43 2.12 3.26 -9.38
N PHE A 44 2.44 2.03 -9.02
CA PHE A 44 3.72 1.60 -8.48
C PHE A 44 4.70 1.11 -9.58
N LEU A 45 4.19 0.92 -10.80
CA LEU A 45 4.97 0.53 -11.97
C LEU A 45 5.42 1.71 -12.84
N GLN A 46 5.16 2.93 -12.42
CA GLN A 46 5.69 4.11 -13.10
C GLN A 46 7.22 4.04 -13.13
N ASP A 47 7.80 4.37 -14.29
CA ASP A 47 9.23 4.29 -14.53
C ASP A 47 9.84 2.89 -14.33
N ALA A 48 9.01 1.84 -14.33
CA ALA A 48 9.51 0.49 -14.26
C ALA A 48 10.18 0.08 -15.58
N GLU A 49 11.33 -0.58 -15.47
CA GLU A 49 12.10 -1.11 -16.57
C GLU A 49 12.17 -2.63 -16.48
N VAL A 50 11.89 -3.31 -17.59
CA VAL A 50 12.05 -4.76 -17.71
C VAL A 50 13.18 -5.01 -18.72
N ASN A 51 14.22 -5.70 -18.27
CA ASN A 51 15.38 -6.05 -19.09
C ASN A 51 15.50 -7.57 -19.22
N PHE A 52 16.00 -8.01 -20.36
CA PHE A 52 16.36 -9.40 -20.59
C PHE A 52 17.87 -9.51 -20.73
N ASP A 53 18.52 -10.07 -19.72
CA ASP A 53 19.95 -10.31 -19.71
C ASP A 53 20.22 -11.72 -20.24
N LYS A 54 20.91 -11.81 -21.36
CA LYS A 54 21.27 -13.07 -22.00
C LYS A 54 22.65 -13.52 -21.51
N ASP A 55 22.71 -14.67 -20.90
CA ASP A 55 23.95 -15.30 -20.45
C ASP A 55 24.24 -16.61 -21.20
N ASN A 56 25.35 -17.28 -20.83
CA ASN A 56 25.76 -18.54 -21.47
C ASN A 56 24.84 -19.73 -21.15
N PHE A 57 23.91 -19.58 -20.20
CA PHE A 57 22.99 -20.61 -19.73
C PHE A 57 21.52 -20.33 -20.12
N GLY A 58 21.28 -19.27 -20.88
CA GLY A 58 19.93 -18.90 -21.32
C GLY A 58 19.69 -17.39 -21.25
N GLY A 59 18.78 -16.96 -20.44
CA GLY A 59 18.51 -15.54 -20.24
C GLY A 59 17.65 -15.34 -19.00
N GLN A 60 17.79 -14.20 -18.37
CA GLN A 60 17.06 -13.81 -17.19
C GLN A 60 16.31 -12.50 -17.42
N LEU A 61 15.01 -12.49 -17.11
CA LEU A 61 14.22 -11.27 -17.03
C LEU A 61 14.49 -10.61 -15.67
N THR A 62 14.85 -9.33 -15.72
CA THR A 62 14.98 -8.49 -14.54
C THR A 62 14.01 -7.34 -14.61
N ILE A 63 13.40 -6.99 -13.49
CA ILE A 63 12.49 -5.85 -13.38
C ILE A 63 13.02 -4.89 -12.32
N LYS A 64 13.13 -3.62 -12.71
CA LYS A 64 13.37 -2.51 -11.80
C LYS A 64 12.10 -1.68 -11.74
N ALA A 65 11.49 -1.57 -10.57
CA ALA A 65 10.35 -0.72 -10.32
C ALA A 65 10.68 0.25 -9.18
N PRO A 66 11.23 1.43 -9.49
CA PRO A 66 11.70 2.38 -8.47
C PRO A 66 10.59 2.84 -7.54
N ASN A 67 9.37 2.88 -8.05
CA ASN A 67 8.18 3.34 -7.31
C ASN A 67 7.39 2.18 -6.65
N ALA A 68 7.89 0.94 -6.70
CA ALA A 68 7.18 -0.21 -6.15
C ALA A 68 6.95 -0.10 -4.64
N ARG A 69 7.92 0.42 -3.92
CA ARG A 69 7.86 0.63 -2.47
C ARG A 69 7.25 1.97 -2.10
N LEU A 70 7.51 2.98 -2.89
CA LEU A 70 7.10 4.36 -2.66
C LEU A 70 6.61 4.93 -3.98
N PRO A 71 5.29 5.03 -4.21
CA PRO A 71 4.79 5.69 -5.39
C PRO A 71 5.28 7.14 -5.42
N ASN A 72 5.48 7.68 -6.61
CA ASN A 72 5.81 9.09 -6.77
C ASN A 72 4.59 9.95 -6.42
N ILE A 73 4.43 10.24 -5.14
CA ILE A 73 3.30 10.99 -4.61
C ILE A 73 3.55 12.49 -4.81
N SER A 74 2.65 13.13 -5.51
CA SER A 74 2.61 14.57 -5.70
C SER A 74 1.43 15.18 -4.93
N PRO A 75 1.42 16.51 -4.69
CA PRO A 75 0.26 17.18 -4.11
C PRO A 75 -1.03 17.01 -4.93
N GLU A 76 -0.90 16.67 -6.22
CA GLU A 76 -2.03 16.45 -7.14
C GLU A 76 -2.50 14.98 -7.18
N SER A 77 -1.79 14.08 -6.49
CA SER A 77 -2.20 12.67 -6.39
C SER A 77 -3.52 12.55 -5.61
N PRO A 78 -4.32 11.49 -5.86
CA PRO A 78 -5.53 11.22 -5.09
C PRO A 78 -5.26 11.26 -3.58
N VAL A 79 -6.22 11.75 -2.81
CA VAL A 79 -6.06 11.95 -1.36
C VAL A 79 -5.77 10.62 -0.67
N GLU A 80 -6.45 9.54 -1.08
CA GLU A 80 -6.22 8.20 -0.55
C GLU A 80 -4.77 7.73 -0.75
N ASP A 81 -4.18 8.01 -1.92
CA ASP A 81 -2.79 7.62 -2.21
C ASP A 81 -1.83 8.39 -1.31
N ARG A 82 -2.08 9.68 -1.08
CA ARG A 82 -1.29 10.52 -0.17
C ARG A 82 -1.43 10.07 1.28
N ILE A 83 -2.63 9.70 1.71
CA ILE A 83 -2.87 9.14 3.05
C ILE A 83 -2.12 7.82 3.22
N ASN A 84 -2.23 6.91 2.25
CA ASN A 84 -1.51 5.64 2.28
C ASN A 84 0.00 5.82 2.34
N TYR A 85 0.53 6.80 1.59
CA TYR A 85 1.95 7.15 1.64
C TYR A 85 2.41 7.53 3.05
N VAL A 86 1.68 8.40 3.74
CA VAL A 86 2.00 8.82 5.12
C VAL A 86 1.87 7.64 6.08
N ILE A 87 0.81 6.83 5.93
CA ILE A 87 0.60 5.64 6.77
C ILE A 87 1.78 4.68 6.67
N TYR A 88 2.20 4.31 5.45
CA TYR A 88 3.25 3.31 5.26
C TYR A 88 4.67 3.83 5.52
N ASN A 89 4.92 5.12 5.35
CA ASN A 89 6.26 5.68 5.50
C ASN A 89 6.55 6.28 6.87
N GLU A 90 5.55 6.76 7.56
CA GLU A 90 5.72 7.46 8.84
C GLU A 90 5.00 6.77 9.98
N ILE A 91 3.74 6.37 9.77
CA ILE A 91 2.89 5.85 10.85
C ILE A 91 3.20 4.39 11.14
N ASN A 92 3.15 3.51 10.14
CA ASN A 92 3.38 2.08 10.34
C ASN A 92 4.79 1.74 10.85
N PRO A 93 5.90 2.36 10.38
CA PRO A 93 7.22 2.13 10.97
C PRO A 93 7.29 2.45 12.47
N MET A 94 6.53 3.45 12.91
CA MET A 94 6.43 3.78 14.32
C MET A 94 5.60 2.74 15.09
N LEU A 95 4.50 2.24 14.50
CA LEU A 95 3.62 1.23 15.08
C LEU A 95 4.26 -0.17 15.12
N GLU A 96 5.08 -0.51 14.14
CA GLU A 96 5.79 -1.80 14.08
C GLU A 96 6.66 -2.04 15.32
N SER A 97 7.23 -0.99 15.89
CA SER A 97 7.99 -1.09 17.14
C SER A 97 7.15 -1.59 18.33
N HIS A 98 5.84 -1.46 18.23
CA HIS A 98 4.84 -1.93 19.20
C HIS A 98 4.05 -3.14 18.69
N GLY A 99 4.44 -3.72 17.55
CA GLY A 99 3.75 -4.86 16.96
C GLY A 99 2.39 -4.54 16.33
N GLY A 100 2.09 -3.26 16.10
CA GLY A 100 0.85 -2.79 15.50
C GLY A 100 1.02 -2.34 14.05
N GLU A 101 -0.09 -2.21 13.37
CA GLU A 101 -0.20 -1.62 12.03
C GLU A 101 -1.52 -0.87 11.87
N VAL A 102 -1.59 0.01 10.90
CA VAL A 102 -2.82 0.71 10.52
C VAL A 102 -2.95 0.73 9.00
N SER A 103 -4.17 0.62 8.52
CA SER A 103 -4.52 0.72 7.10
C SER A 103 -5.66 1.69 6.87
N LEU A 104 -5.68 2.31 5.68
CA LEU A 104 -6.80 3.13 5.24
C LEU A 104 -7.91 2.22 4.70
N VAL A 105 -9.13 2.40 5.22
CA VAL A 105 -10.33 1.73 4.72
C VAL A 105 -10.97 2.57 3.62
N GLU A 106 -11.20 3.86 3.91
CA GLU A 106 -11.76 4.82 2.96
C GLU A 106 -11.44 6.27 3.37
N PHE A 107 -11.53 7.17 2.42
CA PHE A 107 -11.59 8.60 2.66
C PHE A 107 -13.00 9.08 2.32
N ASN A 108 -13.75 9.55 3.31
CA ASN A 108 -15.16 9.88 3.14
C ASN A 108 -15.39 11.32 2.66
N ASP A 109 -16.63 11.61 2.24
CA ASP A 109 -17.04 12.94 1.74
C ASP A 109 -16.96 14.06 2.80
N LYS A 110 -16.77 13.71 4.07
CA LYS A 110 -16.61 14.68 5.17
C LYS A 110 -15.15 15.10 5.38
N GLY A 111 -14.22 14.52 4.61
CA GLY A 111 -12.80 14.74 4.79
C GLY A 111 -12.17 13.93 5.92
N GLU A 112 -12.84 12.86 6.35
CA GLU A 112 -12.32 11.98 7.40
C GLU A 112 -11.62 10.76 6.77
N ALA A 113 -10.40 10.47 7.23
CA ALA A 113 -9.72 9.21 6.93
C ALA A 113 -10.24 8.12 7.86
N VAL A 114 -10.90 7.13 7.30
CA VAL A 114 -11.40 5.97 8.06
C VAL A 114 -10.30 4.92 8.09
N LEU A 115 -9.80 4.64 9.29
CA LEU A 115 -8.67 3.75 9.54
C LEU A 115 -9.11 2.47 10.24
N GLN A 116 -8.36 1.40 9.99
CA GLN A 116 -8.47 0.14 10.70
C GLN A 116 -7.12 -0.23 11.29
N PHE A 117 -7.10 -0.52 12.58
CA PHE A 117 -5.92 -0.96 13.31
C PHE A 117 -5.82 -2.48 13.35
N GLY A 118 -4.59 -2.99 13.20
CA GLY A 118 -4.28 -4.42 13.21
C GLY A 118 -3.11 -4.76 14.13
N GLY A 119 -2.80 -6.05 14.25
CA GLY A 119 -1.70 -6.54 15.06
C GLY A 119 -1.89 -6.26 16.56
N GLY A 120 -0.82 -5.90 17.25
CA GLY A 120 -0.83 -5.58 18.69
C GLY A 120 -1.69 -4.38 19.08
N CYS A 121 -2.17 -3.61 18.10
CA CYS A 121 -3.08 -2.50 18.34
C CYS A 121 -4.54 -2.94 18.54
N GLN A 122 -4.89 -4.18 18.17
CA GLN A 122 -6.22 -4.75 18.41
C GLN A 122 -6.34 -5.24 19.85
N GLY A 123 -6.76 -4.49 20.77
CA GLY A 123 -6.98 -4.95 22.16
C GLY A 123 -6.12 -4.24 23.20
N CYS A 124 -5.27 -3.32 22.79
CA CYS A 124 -4.56 -2.46 23.73
C CYS A 124 -5.40 -1.22 24.03
N GLY A 125 -6.14 -1.20 25.11
CA GLY A 125 -6.98 -0.06 25.53
C GLY A 125 -6.23 1.25 25.78
N MET A 126 -4.90 1.27 25.62
CA MET A 126 -4.05 2.47 25.66
C MET A 126 -3.78 3.08 24.27
N VAL A 127 -4.12 2.36 23.19
CA VAL A 127 -3.95 2.84 21.81
C VAL A 127 -4.97 3.93 21.48
N ASP A 128 -6.00 4.05 22.30
CA ASP A 128 -7.25 4.67 21.90
C ASP A 128 -7.22 6.19 21.78
N VAL A 129 -6.44 6.93 22.50
CA VAL A 129 -6.50 8.41 22.47
C VAL A 129 -5.20 9.02 21.95
N THR A 130 -4.08 8.68 22.58
CA THR A 130 -2.80 9.36 22.27
C THR A 130 -2.26 8.98 20.90
N LEU A 131 -2.43 7.73 20.48
CA LEU A 131 -1.96 7.26 19.17
C LEU A 131 -2.87 7.78 18.05
N LYS A 132 -4.18 7.72 18.27
CA LYS A 132 -5.16 8.26 17.33
C LYS A 132 -4.96 9.76 17.12
N ASP A 133 -4.79 10.51 18.21
CA ASP A 133 -4.52 11.94 18.14
C ASP A 133 -3.20 12.24 17.42
N GLY A 134 -2.17 11.42 17.62
CA GLY A 134 -0.89 11.52 16.93
C GLY A 134 -1.01 11.27 15.42
N ILE A 135 -1.74 10.23 15.04
CA ILE A 135 -2.01 9.88 13.65
C ILE A 135 -2.86 10.96 12.97
N GLU A 136 -3.93 11.39 13.63
CA GLU A 136 -4.81 12.44 13.13
C GLU A 136 -4.01 13.73 12.88
N LYS A 137 -3.21 14.14 13.85
CA LYS A 137 -2.36 15.32 13.73
C LYS A 137 -1.40 15.22 12.55
N THR A 138 -0.72 14.08 12.38
CA THR A 138 0.22 13.84 11.29
C THR A 138 -0.48 13.91 9.93
N LEU A 139 -1.64 13.28 9.79
CA LEU A 139 -2.40 13.28 8.53
C LEU A 139 -2.95 14.68 8.20
N VAL A 140 -3.53 15.38 9.17
CA VAL A 140 -4.08 16.73 8.98
C VAL A 140 -2.98 17.76 8.65
N GLU A 141 -1.80 17.63 9.25
CA GLU A 141 -0.68 18.53 8.98
C GLU A 141 -0.09 18.34 7.56
N GLN A 142 -0.06 17.09 7.08
CA GLN A 142 0.55 16.78 5.78
C GLN A 142 -0.43 16.79 4.61
N ILE A 143 -1.71 16.56 4.87
CA ILE A 143 -2.75 16.45 3.85
C ILE A 143 -3.89 17.42 4.21
N PRO A 144 -3.92 18.61 3.60
CA PRO A 144 -4.91 19.65 3.95
C PRO A 144 -6.37 19.25 3.76
N GLU A 145 -6.64 18.26 2.91
CA GLU A 145 -8.00 17.73 2.66
C GLU A 145 -8.50 16.83 3.79
N VAL A 146 -7.61 16.29 4.62
CA VAL A 146 -7.98 15.50 5.78
C VAL A 146 -8.34 16.43 6.93
N THR A 147 -9.57 16.29 7.42
CA THR A 147 -10.11 17.10 8.52
C THR A 147 -10.16 16.34 9.84
N GLY A 148 -10.02 15.02 9.80
CA GLY A 148 -10.04 14.16 10.97
C GLY A 148 -9.84 12.69 10.62
N VAL A 149 -9.76 11.87 11.66
CA VAL A 149 -9.58 10.43 11.57
C VAL A 149 -10.70 9.70 12.30
N LYS A 150 -11.25 8.67 11.65
CA LYS A 150 -12.24 7.78 12.23
C LYS A 150 -11.68 6.37 12.32
N ASP A 151 -11.85 5.75 13.49
CA ASP A 151 -11.47 4.35 13.71
C ASP A 151 -12.67 3.43 13.45
N MET A 152 -12.45 2.43 12.59
CA MET A 152 -13.42 1.36 12.32
C MET A 152 -12.99 0.01 12.89
N THR A 153 -11.97 -0.02 13.72
CA THR A 153 -11.51 -1.26 14.34
C THR A 153 -12.57 -1.82 15.26
N ASP A 154 -12.90 -3.10 15.10
CA ASP A 154 -13.76 -3.79 16.03
C ASP A 154 -12.96 -4.21 17.27
N HIS A 155 -13.01 -3.37 18.30
CA HIS A 155 -12.34 -3.62 19.59
C HIS A 155 -13.06 -4.68 20.45
N SER A 156 -14.14 -5.29 19.96
CA SER A 156 -14.89 -6.33 20.68
C SER A 156 -14.32 -7.74 20.53
N ILE A 157 -13.34 -7.93 19.63
CA ILE A 157 -12.69 -9.22 19.42
C ILE A 157 -11.47 -9.32 20.35
N ASP A 158 -11.74 -9.61 21.60
CA ASP A 158 -10.73 -9.91 22.64
C ASP A 158 -10.30 -11.39 22.53
N ASP A 159 -9.79 -11.80 21.35
CA ASP A 159 -9.50 -13.22 21.06
C ASP A 159 -8.01 -13.58 21.26
N ASN A 160 -7.23 -12.72 21.93
CA ASN A 160 -5.87 -13.01 22.36
C ASN A 160 -5.55 -12.41 23.73
N ALA A 161 -6.35 -12.76 24.74
CA ALA A 161 -5.87 -12.63 26.10
C ALA A 161 -4.74 -13.66 26.31
N TYR A 162 -3.51 -13.22 26.24
CA TYR A 162 -2.37 -14.00 26.71
C TYR A 162 -2.53 -14.23 28.22
N TYR A 163 -2.70 -15.49 28.54
CA TYR A 163 -2.47 -16.00 29.89
C TYR A 163 -0.97 -16.10 30.17
#